data_ceab55565704fb356c2c0749a7f30f12
#
_entry.id   ceab55565704fb356c2c0749a7f30f12
#
_cell.length_a   1.000
_cell.length_b   1.000
_cell.length_c   1.000
_cell.angle_alpha   90.00
_cell.angle_beta   90.00
_cell.angle_gamma   90.00
#
_symmetry.space_group_name_H-M   'P 1'
#
loop_
_entity.id
_entity.type
_entity.pdbx_description
1 polymer ?
#
loop_
_entity_poly.entity_id
_entity_poly.type
_entity_poly.pdbx_seq_one_letter_code
_entity_poly.pdbx_strand_id
1 'polypeptide(L)'
;MLFRSHLRKRLLYISQQIAAIAVSDVLSGRNLTLALPDALSSYPKATPQQRGAAADLSYGTLRFYGEVNAYLEKLLEKPLSNAHITTLLLVAIYQLLHDKADDFTVVNQAVKAAGDAKPRWAKGLVNGVLRNFLRQKGALAEQIKADPKINEVALYSYPQWWIDKLKSQYPQYWQAILATGNAHPPMTLRVNVQQSNGQEYCQLLARQDIEATHLGGQAVMLAKPISVEQVPGFADGVVSVQDYGAQLAANLLDLKKGQLVLDACCAPGGKTGHIVELNNVVLTALDNDASRLNRVESNLNRLHLTAYCQQGDAATFKADRHFDRILADVPCTASGIVRRHVDIKWLRRETDIAKFCVQQAAILANLWQLLAKGGKLLYVTCSIFNEENQQQIDQFLLKHNDATQLPLLLTNELEKNIQIQHGQLIPTHQHDGLFYALLQKS
;
A
#
# COMPACT_ATOMS: atom_id res chain seq x y z
N MET A 1 33.35 -17.02 14.23
CA MET A 1 32.39 -15.96 14.63
C MET A 1 32.81 -14.53 14.27
N LEU A 2 34.06 -14.15 14.36
CA LEU A 2 34.59 -12.80 14.06
C LEU A 2 34.46 -12.37 12.59
N PHE A 3 34.58 -13.25 11.62
CA PHE A 3 34.48 -12.93 10.18
C PHE A 3 33.06 -12.52 9.75
N ARG A 4 32.00 -13.09 10.35
CA ARG A 4 30.61 -12.70 10.07
C ARG A 4 30.25 -11.31 10.61
N SER A 5 30.88 -10.86 11.69
CA SER A 5 30.63 -9.53 12.27
C SER A 5 31.25 -8.40 11.45
N HIS A 6 32.42 -8.63 10.81
CA HIS A 6 33.08 -7.64 9.97
C HIS A 6 32.39 -7.46 8.60
N LEU A 7 31.82 -8.52 8.03
CA LEU A 7 31.04 -8.41 6.79
C LEU A 7 29.72 -7.64 7.03
N ARG A 8 29.01 -7.90 8.15
CA ARG A 8 27.79 -7.12 8.51
C ARG A 8 28.11 -5.65 8.70
N LYS A 9 29.28 -5.28 9.27
CA LYS A 9 29.68 -3.89 9.48
C LYS A 9 29.92 -3.09 8.18
N ARG A 10 30.31 -3.73 7.07
CA ARG A 10 30.47 -3.06 5.75
C ARG A 10 29.15 -2.89 4.98
N LEU A 11 28.09 -3.61 5.37
CA LEU A 11 26.82 -3.64 4.64
C LEU A 11 25.96 -2.40 4.91
N LEU A 12 25.97 -1.87 6.13
CA LEU A 12 25.01 -0.86 6.57
C LEU A 12 25.23 0.53 5.96
N TYR A 13 26.48 0.93 5.73
CA TYR A 13 26.85 2.22 5.17
C TYR A 13 26.20 2.51 3.80
N ILE A 14 26.30 1.58 2.85
CA ILE A 14 25.70 1.74 1.51
C ILE A 14 24.17 1.73 1.63
N SER A 15 23.61 0.88 2.49
CA SER A 15 22.18 0.81 2.72
C SER A 15 21.61 2.11 3.31
N GLN A 16 22.35 2.75 4.24
CA GLN A 16 21.96 4.06 4.79
C GLN A 16 22.00 5.16 3.74
N GLN A 17 23.02 5.17 2.85
CA GLN A 17 23.09 6.16 1.77
C GLN A 17 21.93 6.02 0.78
N ILE A 18 21.66 4.80 0.31
CA ILE A 18 20.55 4.53 -0.60
C ILE A 18 19.22 4.95 0.03
N ALA A 19 19.00 4.55 1.30
CA ALA A 19 17.79 4.91 2.03
C ALA A 19 17.65 6.42 2.22
N ALA A 20 18.74 7.13 2.56
CA ALA A 20 18.72 8.58 2.69
C ALA A 20 18.35 9.30 1.39
N ILE A 21 18.83 8.81 0.23
CA ILE A 21 18.45 9.33 -1.09
C ILE A 21 16.97 9.07 -1.36
N ALA A 22 16.50 7.84 -1.20
CA ALA A 22 15.11 7.48 -1.45
C ALA A 22 14.14 8.25 -0.56
N VAL A 23 14.44 8.39 0.74
CA VAL A 23 13.64 9.18 1.70
C VAL A 23 13.65 10.66 1.33
N SER A 24 14.81 11.21 0.93
CA SER A 24 14.92 12.61 0.48
C SER A 24 14.03 12.88 -0.73
N ASP A 25 14.03 11.99 -1.70
CA ASP A 25 13.20 12.09 -2.91
C ASP A 25 11.70 12.04 -2.56
N VAL A 26 11.31 11.15 -1.63
CA VAL A 26 9.92 11.08 -1.17
C VAL A 26 9.50 12.37 -0.46
N LEU A 27 10.31 12.88 0.44
CA LEU A 27 10.01 14.14 1.15
C LEU A 27 10.01 15.35 0.21
N SER A 28 10.60 15.22 -1.00
CA SER A 28 10.52 16.22 -2.09
C SER A 28 9.29 16.05 -2.97
N GLY A 29 8.43 15.02 -2.75
CA GLY A 29 7.18 14.83 -3.48
C GLY A 29 7.16 13.65 -4.47
N ARG A 30 8.22 12.84 -4.57
CA ARG A 30 8.24 11.63 -5.42
C ARG A 30 7.68 10.44 -4.64
N ASN A 31 6.96 9.52 -5.30
CA ASN A 31 6.55 8.29 -4.63
C ASN A 31 7.72 7.32 -4.45
N LEU A 32 7.66 6.51 -3.38
CA LEU A 32 8.72 5.57 -3.01
C LEU A 32 8.93 4.47 -4.06
N THR A 33 7.89 4.08 -4.79
CA THR A 33 7.96 3.06 -5.85
C THR A 33 8.82 3.47 -7.03
N LEU A 34 9.06 4.77 -7.23
CA LEU A 34 10.01 5.31 -8.20
C LEU A 34 11.33 5.72 -7.53
N ALA A 35 11.27 6.38 -6.38
CA ALA A 35 12.46 6.91 -5.70
C ALA A 35 13.43 5.81 -5.26
N LEU A 36 12.94 4.67 -4.75
CA LEU A 36 13.80 3.59 -4.26
C LEU A 36 14.55 2.85 -5.40
N PRO A 37 13.92 2.45 -6.51
CA PRO A 37 14.64 1.89 -7.66
C PRO A 37 15.71 2.84 -8.23
N ASP A 38 15.41 4.14 -8.33
CA ASP A 38 16.37 5.14 -8.82
C ASP A 38 17.57 5.29 -7.86
N ALA A 39 17.31 5.35 -6.55
CA ALA A 39 18.37 5.36 -5.54
C ALA A 39 19.23 4.10 -5.60
N LEU A 40 18.62 2.92 -5.79
CA LEU A 40 19.33 1.64 -5.96
C LEU A 40 20.17 1.60 -7.24
N SER A 41 19.70 2.21 -8.34
CA SER A 41 20.43 2.27 -9.60
C SER A 41 21.74 3.06 -9.50
N SER A 42 21.78 4.04 -8.61
CA SER A 42 22.99 4.83 -8.31
C SER A 42 24.08 4.02 -7.60
N TYR A 43 23.75 2.83 -7.11
CA TYR A 43 24.67 1.90 -6.44
C TYR A 43 24.69 0.51 -7.11
N PRO A 44 25.14 0.38 -8.35
CA PRO A 44 25.04 -0.86 -9.13
C PRO A 44 25.79 -2.05 -8.51
N LYS A 45 26.82 -1.77 -7.69
CA LYS A 45 27.63 -2.77 -6.98
C LYS A 45 27.05 -3.17 -5.61
N ALA A 46 25.87 -2.64 -5.21
CA ALA A 46 25.21 -3.02 -3.97
C ALA A 46 24.77 -4.50 -4.02
N THR A 47 25.12 -5.25 -2.98
CA THR A 47 24.73 -6.66 -2.87
C THR A 47 23.20 -6.81 -2.64
N PRO A 48 22.59 -7.98 -2.91
CA PRO A 48 21.17 -8.21 -2.58
C PRO A 48 20.82 -7.89 -1.13
N GLN A 49 21.70 -8.22 -0.16
CA GLN A 49 21.50 -7.88 1.24
C GLN A 49 21.50 -6.36 1.49
N GLN A 50 22.39 -5.62 0.83
CA GLN A 50 22.42 -4.16 0.93
C GLN A 50 21.17 -3.52 0.33
N ARG A 51 20.70 -4.02 -0.80
CA ARG A 51 19.46 -3.58 -1.46
C ARG A 51 18.25 -3.84 -0.57
N GLY A 52 18.14 -5.05 0.00
CA GLY A 52 17.07 -5.39 0.93
C GLY A 52 17.11 -4.54 2.21
N ALA A 53 18.29 -4.32 2.79
CA ALA A 53 18.43 -3.45 3.96
C ALA A 53 18.10 -1.98 3.63
N ALA A 54 18.49 -1.47 2.45
CA ALA A 54 18.12 -0.12 2.03
C ALA A 54 16.60 0.04 1.88
N ALA A 55 15.93 -0.97 1.32
CA ALA A 55 14.46 -0.99 1.25
C ALA A 55 13.83 -0.98 2.64
N ASP A 56 14.24 -1.88 3.56
CA ASP A 56 13.73 -1.90 4.94
C ASP A 56 13.92 -0.55 5.65
N LEU A 57 15.08 0.07 5.50
CA LEU A 57 15.37 1.38 6.08
C LEU A 57 14.52 2.49 5.46
N SER A 58 14.30 2.49 4.15
CA SER A 58 13.47 3.49 3.48
C SER A 58 12.01 3.38 3.90
N TYR A 59 11.44 2.17 3.83
CA TYR A 59 10.08 1.91 4.29
C TYR A 59 9.89 2.19 5.77
N GLY A 60 10.84 1.77 6.61
CA GLY A 60 10.76 1.97 8.05
C GLY A 60 10.87 3.43 8.46
N THR A 61 11.82 4.18 7.90
CA THR A 61 11.96 5.61 8.17
C THR A 61 10.70 6.39 7.77
N LEU A 62 10.10 6.11 6.61
CA LEU A 62 8.86 6.76 6.17
C LEU A 62 7.65 6.30 6.99
N ARG A 63 7.60 5.04 7.38
CA ARG A 63 6.55 4.50 8.26
C ARG A 63 6.46 5.21 9.58
N PHE A 64 7.62 5.51 10.18
CA PHE A 64 7.77 6.16 11.48
C PHE A 64 8.33 7.59 11.37
N TYR A 65 8.14 8.24 10.21
CA TYR A 65 8.71 9.57 9.96
C TYR A 65 8.27 10.62 10.99
N GLY A 66 7.00 10.60 11.41
CA GLY A 66 6.50 11.53 12.43
C GLY A 66 7.25 11.41 13.75
N GLU A 67 7.47 10.16 14.21
CA GLU A 67 8.28 9.88 15.43
C GLU A 67 9.73 10.32 15.23
N VAL A 68 10.37 9.84 14.18
CA VAL A 68 11.80 10.08 13.92
C VAL A 68 12.11 11.56 13.74
N ASN A 69 11.23 12.29 13.02
CA ASN A 69 11.38 13.71 12.78
C ASN A 69 11.23 14.54 14.06
N ALA A 70 10.29 14.15 14.94
CA ALA A 70 10.10 14.80 16.23
C ALA A 70 11.38 14.75 17.10
N TYR A 71 12.08 13.61 17.12
CA TYR A 71 13.38 13.52 17.78
C TYR A 71 14.44 14.40 17.10
N LEU A 72 14.50 14.39 15.78
CA LEU A 72 15.49 15.20 15.05
C LEU A 72 15.28 16.69 15.28
N GLU A 73 14.03 17.17 15.29
CA GLU A 73 13.70 18.58 15.58
C GLU A 73 14.13 19.02 17.00
N LYS A 74 13.97 18.14 18.00
CA LYS A 74 14.44 18.44 19.37
C LYS A 74 15.96 18.41 19.51
N LEU A 75 16.66 17.71 18.62
CA LEU A 75 18.14 17.62 18.63
C LEU A 75 18.82 18.78 17.89
N LEU A 76 18.11 19.45 16.99
CA LEU A 76 18.65 20.52 16.15
C LEU A 76 18.10 21.88 16.60
N GLU A 77 18.98 22.85 16.80
CA GLU A 77 18.57 24.23 17.09
C GLU A 77 17.88 24.89 15.89
N LYS A 78 18.28 24.52 14.68
CA LYS A 78 17.73 25.00 13.40
C LYS A 78 17.72 23.87 12.37
N PRO A 79 16.74 23.87 11.45
CA PRO A 79 16.71 22.94 10.33
C PRO A 79 18.02 22.99 9.51
N LEU A 80 18.49 21.82 9.09
CA LEU A 80 19.68 21.74 8.24
C LEU A 80 19.33 22.14 6.80
N SER A 81 20.22 22.90 6.16
CA SER A 81 20.07 23.29 4.75
C SER A 81 20.36 22.13 3.77
N ASN A 82 21.04 21.08 4.23
CA ASN A 82 21.39 19.91 3.40
C ASN A 82 20.40 18.78 3.63
N ALA A 83 19.50 18.59 2.65
CA ALA A 83 18.44 17.58 2.70
C ALA A 83 18.99 16.16 2.85
N HIS A 84 20.12 15.82 2.17
CA HIS A 84 20.70 14.49 2.27
C HIS A 84 21.24 14.18 3.68
N ILE A 85 21.86 15.16 4.36
CA ILE A 85 22.34 14.98 5.75
C ILE A 85 21.14 14.87 6.71
N THR A 86 20.09 15.66 6.48
CA THR A 86 18.84 15.54 7.24
C THR A 86 18.25 14.14 7.14
N THR A 87 18.09 13.62 5.92
CA THR A 87 17.51 12.29 5.72
C THR A 87 18.43 11.16 6.20
N LEU A 88 19.75 11.33 6.10
CA LEU A 88 20.69 10.39 6.70
C LEU A 88 20.55 10.31 8.23
N LEU A 89 20.36 11.45 8.90
CA LEU A 89 20.06 11.48 10.34
C LEU A 89 18.72 10.82 10.65
N LEU A 90 17.68 11.07 9.88
CA LEU A 90 16.37 10.41 10.05
C LEU A 90 16.51 8.88 9.94
N VAL A 91 17.21 8.38 8.92
CA VAL A 91 17.46 6.94 8.73
C VAL A 91 18.26 6.36 9.92
N ALA A 92 19.28 7.06 10.42
CA ALA A 92 20.07 6.60 11.56
C ALA A 92 19.27 6.62 12.86
N ILE A 93 18.47 7.67 13.12
CA ILE A 93 17.61 7.76 14.31
C ILE A 93 16.54 6.64 14.26
N TYR A 94 15.93 6.38 13.08
CA TYR A 94 15.02 5.24 12.92
C TYR A 94 15.68 3.91 13.34
N GLN A 95 16.91 3.66 12.89
CA GLN A 95 17.66 2.45 13.27
C GLN A 95 17.89 2.34 14.78
N LEU A 96 18.22 3.46 15.43
CA LEU A 96 18.48 3.52 16.87
C LEU A 96 17.19 3.44 17.71
N LEU A 97 16.05 3.90 17.19
CA LEU A 97 14.75 3.82 17.86
C LEU A 97 14.18 2.39 17.82
N HIS A 98 14.35 1.71 16.68
CA HIS A 98 13.74 0.42 16.40
C HIS A 98 14.73 -0.76 16.43
N ASP A 99 15.89 -0.60 17.10
CA ASP A 99 16.91 -1.63 17.37
C ASP A 99 17.31 -2.45 16.13
N LYS A 100 17.45 -1.76 14.97
CA LYS A 100 17.77 -2.42 13.69
C LYS A 100 19.21 -2.93 13.59
N ALA A 101 20.11 -2.36 14.41
CA ALA A 101 21.49 -2.78 14.56
C ALA A 101 22.07 -2.20 15.89
N ASP A 102 23.26 -2.66 16.30
CA ASP A 102 23.92 -2.09 17.47
C ASP A 102 24.25 -0.59 17.30
N ASP A 103 24.09 0.20 18.37
CA ASP A 103 24.22 1.66 18.38
C ASP A 103 25.54 2.13 17.79
N PHE A 104 26.65 1.47 18.18
CA PHE A 104 27.97 1.84 17.70
C PHE A 104 28.08 1.65 16.18
N THR A 105 27.55 0.55 15.65
CA THR A 105 27.54 0.28 14.22
C THR A 105 26.70 1.30 13.47
N VAL A 106 25.50 1.62 13.95
CA VAL A 106 24.63 2.62 13.30
C VAL A 106 25.33 3.97 13.22
N VAL A 107 25.85 4.48 14.36
CA VAL A 107 26.53 5.79 14.40
C VAL A 107 27.79 5.81 13.52
N ASN A 108 28.64 4.79 13.61
CA ASN A 108 29.89 4.74 12.84
C ASN A 108 29.64 4.70 11.33
N GLN A 109 28.63 3.94 10.88
CA GLN A 109 28.29 3.85 9.45
C GLN A 109 27.62 5.15 8.96
N ALA A 110 26.78 5.80 9.76
CA ALA A 110 26.19 7.09 9.42
C ALA A 110 27.26 8.21 9.30
N VAL A 111 28.21 8.25 10.23
CA VAL A 111 29.36 9.18 10.16
C VAL A 111 30.21 8.93 8.92
N LYS A 112 30.41 7.66 8.54
CA LYS A 112 31.10 7.32 7.28
C LYS A 112 30.28 7.77 6.07
N ALA A 113 28.97 7.53 6.05
CA ALA A 113 28.06 7.97 4.98
C ALA A 113 28.10 9.49 4.80
N ALA A 114 28.05 10.25 5.90
CA ALA A 114 28.19 11.70 5.88
C ALA A 114 29.53 12.19 5.32
N GLY A 115 30.57 11.37 5.41
CA GLY A 115 31.90 11.75 4.93
C GLY A 115 32.07 11.64 3.43
N ASP A 116 31.34 10.76 2.78
CA ASP A 116 31.35 10.63 1.32
C ASP A 116 30.41 11.63 0.67
N ALA A 117 29.38 12.04 1.38
CA ALA A 117 28.50 13.16 1.02
C ALA A 117 29.20 14.47 1.42
N LYS A 118 29.86 15.16 0.48
CA LYS A 118 30.40 16.51 0.74
C LYS A 118 29.27 17.41 1.31
N PRO A 119 29.44 18.12 2.42
CA PRO A 119 30.60 18.89 2.85
C PRO A 119 31.33 18.29 4.07
N ARG A 120 32.59 18.70 4.28
CA ARG A 120 33.49 18.16 5.34
C ARG A 120 32.94 18.26 6.77
N TRP A 121 32.11 19.28 7.08
CA TRP A 121 31.52 19.48 8.39
C TRP A 121 30.48 18.41 8.77
N ALA A 122 29.92 17.70 7.81
CA ALA A 122 28.82 16.75 8.01
C ALA A 122 29.20 15.60 8.96
N LYS A 123 30.45 15.10 8.92
CA LYS A 123 30.90 14.02 9.83
C LYS A 123 30.79 14.41 11.31
N GLY A 124 31.28 15.60 11.65
CA GLY A 124 31.24 16.10 13.03
C GLY A 124 29.81 16.30 13.52
N LEU A 125 28.98 16.90 12.69
CA LEU A 125 27.55 17.11 12.99
C LEU A 125 26.81 15.79 13.21
N VAL A 126 26.89 14.86 12.25
CA VAL A 126 26.19 13.56 12.35
C VAL A 126 26.64 12.80 13.59
N ASN A 127 27.93 12.75 13.87
CA ASN A 127 28.43 12.10 15.10
C ASN A 127 27.90 12.79 16.38
N GLY A 128 27.94 14.13 16.42
CA GLY A 128 27.45 14.92 17.56
C GLY A 128 25.95 14.70 17.80
N VAL A 129 25.12 14.81 16.76
CA VAL A 129 23.66 14.64 16.84
C VAL A 129 23.30 13.22 17.30
N LEU A 130 23.87 12.18 16.69
CA LEU A 130 23.52 10.79 17.03
C LEU A 130 24.01 10.40 18.43
N ARG A 131 25.20 10.85 18.86
CA ARG A 131 25.65 10.63 20.24
C ARG A 131 24.80 11.39 21.26
N ASN A 132 24.35 12.60 20.92
CA ASN A 132 23.45 13.37 21.76
C ASN A 132 22.09 12.68 21.87
N PHE A 133 21.55 12.17 20.75
CA PHE A 133 20.35 11.35 20.75
C PHE A 133 20.46 10.17 21.74
N LEU A 134 21.52 9.36 21.66
CA LEU A 134 21.71 8.20 22.52
C LEU A 134 21.78 8.58 24.02
N ARG A 135 22.40 9.72 24.33
CA ARG A 135 22.50 10.19 25.74
C ARG A 135 21.16 10.69 26.30
N GLN A 136 20.32 11.28 25.45
CA GLN A 136 19.09 11.98 25.86
C GLN A 136 17.80 11.31 25.39
N LYS A 137 17.86 10.12 24.80
CA LYS A 137 16.69 9.42 24.19
C LYS A 137 15.46 9.45 25.11
N GLY A 138 15.62 9.13 26.41
CA GLY A 138 14.53 9.13 27.38
C GLY A 138 13.98 10.53 27.68
N ALA A 139 14.84 11.51 27.89
CA ALA A 139 14.43 12.89 28.16
C ALA A 139 13.73 13.52 26.94
N LEU A 140 14.23 13.24 25.75
CA LEU A 140 13.61 13.67 24.48
C LEU A 140 12.23 13.06 24.30
N ALA A 141 12.04 11.77 24.63
CA ALA A 141 10.75 11.10 24.56
C ALA A 141 9.70 11.80 25.45
N GLU A 142 10.07 12.14 26.69
CA GLU A 142 9.16 12.87 27.59
C GLU A 142 8.86 14.29 27.10
N GLN A 143 9.83 15.00 26.54
CA GLN A 143 9.61 16.32 25.93
C GLN A 143 8.66 16.26 24.74
N ILE A 144 8.81 15.25 23.84
CA ILE A 144 7.93 15.04 22.68
C ILE A 144 6.51 14.74 23.15
N LYS A 145 6.37 13.85 24.15
CA LYS A 145 5.07 13.46 24.72
C LYS A 145 4.34 14.64 25.36
N ALA A 146 5.08 15.54 25.99
CA ALA A 146 4.52 16.73 26.65
C ALA A 146 4.18 17.88 25.67
N ASP A 147 4.65 17.84 24.43
CA ASP A 147 4.44 18.90 23.43
C ASP A 147 3.14 18.68 22.65
N PRO A 148 2.07 19.46 22.91
CA PRO A 148 0.75 19.23 22.28
C PRO A 148 0.73 19.47 20.76
N LYS A 149 1.77 20.11 20.20
CA LYS A 149 1.85 20.39 18.75
C LYS A 149 2.36 19.20 17.94
N ILE A 150 3.14 18.30 18.57
CA ILE A 150 3.82 17.23 17.87
C ILE A 150 3.56 15.83 18.46
N ASN A 151 2.99 15.75 19.68
CA ASN A 151 2.84 14.48 20.39
C ASN A 151 2.05 13.42 19.62
N GLU A 152 0.92 13.78 19.01
CA GLU A 152 0.11 12.83 18.25
C GLU A 152 0.79 12.44 16.93
N VAL A 153 1.38 13.42 16.21
CA VAL A 153 2.15 13.15 14.97
C VAL A 153 3.34 12.23 15.28
N ALA A 154 4.03 12.45 16.40
CA ALA A 154 5.12 11.58 16.82
C ALA A 154 4.63 10.19 17.24
N LEU A 155 3.57 10.12 18.04
CA LEU A 155 3.02 8.87 18.56
C LEU A 155 2.49 7.95 17.48
N TYR A 156 1.72 8.52 16.54
CA TYR A 156 1.05 7.74 15.50
C TYR A 156 1.80 7.74 14.16
N SER A 157 2.77 8.62 13.95
CA SER A 157 3.48 8.82 12.68
C SER A 157 2.54 9.03 11.50
N TYR A 158 1.61 9.97 11.66
CA TYR A 158 0.69 10.47 10.63
C TYR A 158 0.59 11.99 10.70
N PRO A 159 0.30 12.69 9.59
CA PRO A 159 0.00 14.12 9.64
C PRO A 159 -1.21 14.42 10.52
N GLN A 160 -1.21 15.56 11.23
CA GLN A 160 -2.28 15.91 12.17
C GLN A 160 -3.67 15.94 11.51
N TRP A 161 -3.80 16.52 10.30
CA TRP A 161 -5.07 16.56 9.58
C TRP A 161 -5.68 15.16 9.35
N TRP A 162 -4.82 14.16 9.14
CA TRP A 162 -5.26 12.78 8.94
C TRP A 162 -5.75 12.16 10.23
N ILE A 163 -5.02 12.38 11.32
CA ILE A 163 -5.42 11.93 12.67
C ILE A 163 -6.77 12.53 13.05
N ASP A 164 -6.94 13.86 12.87
CA ASP A 164 -8.18 14.58 13.19
C ASP A 164 -9.37 14.09 12.36
N LYS A 165 -9.14 13.84 11.08
CA LYS A 165 -10.16 13.28 10.18
C LYS A 165 -10.60 11.88 10.62
N LEU A 166 -9.67 10.99 10.97
CA LEU A 166 -10.01 9.66 11.46
C LEU A 166 -10.71 9.68 12.81
N LYS A 167 -10.33 10.56 13.72
CA LYS A 167 -11.05 10.77 14.98
C LYS A 167 -12.51 11.16 14.74
N SER A 168 -12.75 12.04 13.78
CA SER A 168 -14.10 12.48 13.42
C SER A 168 -14.93 11.38 12.75
N GLN A 169 -14.34 10.66 11.78
CA GLN A 169 -15.07 9.68 10.96
C GLN A 169 -15.18 8.31 11.63
N TYR A 170 -14.20 7.94 12.47
CA TYR A 170 -14.09 6.62 13.10
C TYR A 170 -13.76 6.73 14.59
N PRO A 171 -14.60 7.37 15.42
CA PRO A 171 -14.28 7.65 16.83
C PRO A 171 -13.93 6.41 17.65
N GLN A 172 -14.45 5.23 17.29
CA GLN A 172 -14.18 3.97 17.97
C GLN A 172 -12.98 3.19 17.40
N TYR A 173 -12.57 3.48 16.14
CA TYR A 173 -11.58 2.67 15.41
C TYR A 173 -10.31 3.43 15.01
N TRP A 174 -10.28 4.76 15.14
CA TRP A 174 -9.19 5.58 14.60
C TRP A 174 -7.80 5.16 15.06
N GLN A 175 -7.63 4.80 16.36
CA GLN A 175 -6.34 4.33 16.88
C GLN A 175 -5.92 2.99 16.26
N ALA A 176 -6.86 2.05 16.15
CA ALA A 176 -6.62 0.75 15.54
C ALA A 176 -6.27 0.89 14.05
N ILE A 177 -6.92 1.81 13.32
CA ILE A 177 -6.62 2.13 11.91
C ILE A 177 -5.20 2.65 11.79
N LEU A 178 -4.79 3.63 12.61
CA LEU A 178 -3.44 4.20 12.59
C LEU A 178 -2.38 3.15 12.94
N ALA A 179 -2.62 2.34 13.96
CA ALA A 179 -1.73 1.26 14.38
C ALA A 179 -1.55 0.20 13.28
N THR A 180 -2.66 -0.22 12.65
CA THR A 180 -2.64 -1.17 11.52
C THR A 180 -1.86 -0.61 10.33
N GLY A 181 -2.02 0.67 10.01
CA GLY A 181 -1.29 1.33 8.94
C GLY A 181 0.22 1.46 9.20
N ASN A 182 0.65 1.36 10.46
CA ASN A 182 2.06 1.31 10.83
C ASN A 182 2.60 -0.12 11.01
N ALA A 183 1.75 -1.13 10.92
CA ALA A 183 2.19 -2.52 10.97
C ALA A 183 2.83 -2.97 9.64
N HIS A 184 3.59 -4.06 9.66
CA HIS A 184 4.01 -4.71 8.43
C HIS A 184 2.80 -5.32 7.72
N PRO A 185 2.70 -5.17 6.37
CA PRO A 185 1.61 -5.77 5.62
C PRO A 185 1.70 -7.29 5.65
N PRO A 186 0.57 -8.02 5.77
CA PRO A 186 0.56 -9.45 5.58
C PRO A 186 0.85 -9.77 4.10
N MET A 187 1.45 -10.93 3.86
CA MET A 187 1.53 -11.51 2.52
C MET A 187 0.39 -12.49 2.36
N THR A 188 -0.63 -12.09 1.60
CA THR A 188 -1.79 -12.91 1.29
C THR A 188 -1.76 -13.30 -0.18
N LEU A 189 -1.99 -14.57 -0.42
CA LEU A 189 -2.08 -15.18 -1.73
C LEU A 189 -3.55 -15.42 -2.07
N ARG A 190 -3.91 -15.25 -3.33
CA ARG A 190 -5.17 -15.70 -3.91
C ARG A 190 -4.88 -16.96 -4.72
N VAL A 191 -5.50 -18.05 -4.36
CA VAL A 191 -5.39 -19.31 -5.09
C VAL A 191 -6.31 -19.28 -6.31
N ASN A 192 -5.79 -19.63 -7.48
CA ASN A 192 -6.56 -19.74 -8.71
C ASN A 192 -7.46 -20.99 -8.65
N VAL A 193 -8.77 -20.78 -8.55
CA VAL A 193 -9.77 -21.87 -8.42
C VAL A 193 -9.84 -22.79 -9.61
N GLN A 194 -9.29 -22.40 -10.75
CA GLN A 194 -9.21 -23.28 -11.93
C GLN A 194 -8.09 -24.31 -11.78
N GLN A 195 -7.17 -24.16 -10.82
CA GLN A 195 -6.00 -25.01 -10.63
C GLN A 195 -5.96 -25.71 -9.26
N SER A 196 -6.43 -25.05 -8.17
CA SER A 196 -6.40 -25.56 -6.82
C SER A 196 -7.43 -24.85 -5.93
N ASN A 197 -7.48 -25.20 -4.65
CA ASN A 197 -8.25 -24.50 -3.63
C ASN A 197 -7.38 -24.12 -2.44
N GLY A 198 -7.89 -23.26 -1.56
CA GLY A 198 -7.12 -22.69 -0.44
C GLY A 198 -6.62 -23.76 0.55
N GLN A 199 -7.39 -24.83 0.80
CA GLN A 199 -6.99 -25.91 1.73
C GLN A 199 -5.89 -26.76 1.14
N GLU A 200 -6.03 -27.22 -0.11
CA GLU A 200 -5.00 -27.99 -0.82
C GLU A 200 -3.71 -27.22 -0.96
N TYR A 201 -3.81 -25.90 -1.25
CA TYR A 201 -2.65 -25.05 -1.35
C TYR A 201 -1.92 -24.86 -0.01
N CYS A 202 -2.64 -24.74 1.12
CA CYS A 202 -2.04 -24.77 2.46
C CYS A 202 -1.29 -26.07 2.73
N GLN A 203 -1.82 -27.23 2.30
CA GLN A 203 -1.13 -28.50 2.43
C GLN A 203 0.15 -28.56 1.56
N LEU A 204 0.10 -27.97 0.36
CA LEU A 204 1.29 -27.84 -0.50
C LEU A 204 2.38 -27.03 0.18
N LEU A 205 2.01 -25.87 0.76
CA LEU A 205 2.94 -25.00 1.49
C LEU A 205 3.56 -25.71 2.70
N ALA A 206 2.74 -26.41 3.48
CA ALA A 206 3.21 -27.17 4.65
C ALA A 206 4.24 -28.24 4.29
N ARG A 207 4.11 -28.93 3.13
CA ARG A 207 5.11 -29.89 2.62
C ARG A 207 6.45 -29.23 2.25
N GLN A 208 6.49 -27.92 2.11
CA GLN A 208 7.69 -27.12 1.81
C GLN A 208 8.14 -26.27 3.01
N ASP A 209 7.70 -26.61 4.23
CA ASP A 209 8.00 -25.90 5.47
C ASP A 209 7.60 -24.42 5.45
N ILE A 210 6.59 -24.05 4.67
CA ILE A 210 6.00 -22.70 4.61
C ILE A 210 4.71 -22.71 5.42
N GLU A 211 4.74 -22.01 6.55
CA GLU A 211 3.59 -21.86 7.44
C GLU A 211 2.58 -20.87 6.86
N ALA A 212 1.30 -21.28 6.75
CA ALA A 212 0.24 -20.46 6.19
C ALA A 212 -1.13 -20.78 6.82
N THR A 213 -2.05 -19.82 6.72
CA THR A 213 -3.44 -19.93 7.21
C THR A 213 -4.41 -19.69 6.07
N HIS A 214 -5.37 -20.61 5.88
CA HIS A 214 -6.51 -20.38 4.98
C HIS A 214 -7.50 -19.42 5.65
N LEU A 215 -7.78 -18.26 5.01
CA LEU A 215 -8.67 -17.23 5.54
C LEU A 215 -10.12 -17.34 5.05
N GLY A 216 -10.39 -18.32 4.19
CA GLY A 216 -11.68 -18.50 3.50
C GLY A 216 -11.61 -18.19 2.01
N GLY A 217 -12.49 -18.82 1.21
CA GLY A 217 -12.49 -18.70 -0.24
C GLY A 217 -11.14 -19.08 -0.86
N GLN A 218 -10.55 -18.16 -1.59
CA GLN A 218 -9.24 -18.34 -2.24
C GLN A 218 -8.05 -17.78 -1.43
N ALA A 219 -8.31 -17.18 -0.27
CA ALA A 219 -7.30 -16.43 0.46
C ALA A 219 -6.44 -17.33 1.37
N VAL A 220 -5.13 -17.30 1.15
CA VAL A 220 -4.12 -17.98 1.98
C VAL A 220 -3.10 -16.95 2.45
N MET A 221 -2.98 -16.75 3.77
CA MET A 221 -2.04 -15.81 4.37
C MET A 221 -0.80 -16.54 4.87
N LEU A 222 0.37 -16.10 4.43
CA LEU A 222 1.64 -16.64 4.92
C LEU A 222 1.96 -16.08 6.31
N ALA A 223 2.46 -16.94 7.21
CA ALA A 223 2.92 -16.53 8.54
C ALA A 223 4.10 -15.55 8.46
N LYS A 224 4.95 -15.69 7.45
CA LYS A 224 6.07 -14.79 7.15
C LYS A 224 6.11 -14.48 5.67
N PRO A 225 6.29 -13.21 5.26
CA PRO A 225 6.52 -12.87 3.86
C PRO A 225 7.78 -13.55 3.32
N ILE A 226 7.69 -14.07 2.10
CA ILE A 226 8.82 -14.61 1.33
C ILE A 226 8.92 -13.90 -0.02
N SER A 227 10.02 -14.06 -0.74
CA SER A 227 10.12 -13.48 -2.08
C SER A 227 9.13 -14.19 -3.03
N VAL A 228 8.58 -13.47 -3.99
CA VAL A 228 7.54 -13.99 -4.89
C VAL A 228 8.04 -15.18 -5.70
N GLU A 229 9.33 -15.19 -6.03
CA GLU A 229 10.00 -16.27 -6.76
C GLU A 229 10.08 -17.58 -5.94
N GLN A 230 9.95 -17.46 -4.61
CA GLN A 230 9.96 -18.61 -3.69
C GLN A 230 8.54 -19.13 -3.39
N VAL A 231 7.49 -18.43 -3.87
CA VAL A 231 6.11 -18.87 -3.68
C VAL A 231 5.81 -20.05 -4.62
N PRO A 232 5.49 -21.25 -4.10
CA PRO A 232 5.24 -22.44 -4.94
C PRO A 232 4.10 -22.19 -5.92
N GLY A 233 4.33 -22.50 -7.21
CA GLY A 233 3.33 -22.36 -8.27
C GLY A 233 3.00 -20.93 -8.68
N PHE A 234 3.72 -19.91 -8.17
CA PHE A 234 3.50 -18.53 -8.59
C PHE A 234 3.79 -18.33 -10.09
N ALA A 235 4.94 -18.83 -10.56
CA ALA A 235 5.32 -18.76 -11.98
C ALA A 235 4.31 -19.47 -12.89
N ASP A 236 3.69 -20.54 -12.41
CA ASP A 236 2.74 -21.40 -13.13
C ASP A 236 1.29 -20.90 -13.03
N GLY A 237 1.06 -19.75 -12.41
CA GLY A 237 -0.27 -19.14 -12.30
C GLY A 237 -1.21 -19.81 -11.28
N VAL A 238 -0.69 -20.69 -10.41
CA VAL A 238 -1.49 -21.33 -9.34
C VAL A 238 -1.97 -20.32 -8.31
N VAL A 239 -1.16 -19.28 -8.08
CA VAL A 239 -1.50 -18.21 -7.13
C VAL A 239 -1.12 -16.82 -7.63
N SER A 240 -1.75 -15.82 -7.02
CA SER A 240 -1.42 -14.40 -7.15
C SER A 240 -1.24 -13.77 -5.79
N VAL A 241 -0.34 -12.80 -5.66
CA VAL A 241 -0.25 -11.97 -4.45
C VAL A 241 -1.35 -10.93 -4.51
N GLN A 242 -2.30 -11.00 -3.57
CA GLN A 242 -3.38 -10.02 -3.48
C GLN A 242 -3.87 -9.91 -2.03
N ASP A 243 -4.08 -8.69 -1.56
CA ASP A 243 -4.66 -8.43 -0.24
C ASP A 243 -6.00 -9.14 -0.07
N TYR A 244 -6.27 -9.68 1.13
CA TYR A 244 -7.49 -10.43 1.39
C TYR A 244 -8.76 -9.58 1.16
N GLY A 245 -8.76 -8.33 1.63
CA GLY A 245 -9.86 -7.41 1.37
C GLY A 245 -10.07 -7.18 -0.13
N ALA A 246 -8.99 -7.03 -0.93
CA ALA A 246 -9.09 -6.81 -2.36
C ALA A 246 -9.64 -8.01 -3.15
N GLN A 247 -9.57 -9.23 -2.59
CA GLN A 247 -10.17 -10.43 -3.18
C GLN A 247 -11.70 -10.42 -3.15
N LEU A 248 -12.34 -9.56 -2.36
CA LEU A 248 -13.80 -9.46 -2.31
C LEU A 248 -14.40 -8.88 -3.59
N ALA A 249 -13.68 -8.05 -4.32
CA ALA A 249 -14.22 -7.32 -5.47
C ALA A 249 -14.87 -8.23 -6.52
N ALA A 250 -14.20 -9.30 -6.92
CA ALA A 250 -14.73 -10.22 -7.93
C ALA A 250 -15.92 -11.03 -7.40
N ASN A 251 -15.92 -11.39 -6.12
CA ASN A 251 -17.04 -12.11 -5.49
C ASN A 251 -18.29 -11.21 -5.34
N LEU A 252 -18.11 -9.93 -5.03
CA LEU A 252 -19.21 -8.96 -4.85
C LEU A 252 -19.81 -8.49 -6.18
N LEU A 253 -19.16 -8.70 -7.31
CA LEU A 253 -19.63 -8.24 -8.62
C LEU A 253 -20.81 -9.07 -9.17
N ASP A 254 -21.17 -10.18 -8.54
CA ASP A 254 -22.28 -11.06 -8.92
C ASP A 254 -22.19 -11.51 -10.41
N LEU A 255 -21.06 -12.13 -10.73
CA LEU A 255 -20.73 -12.55 -12.09
C LEU A 255 -21.51 -13.79 -12.53
N LYS A 256 -21.96 -13.80 -13.81
CA LYS A 256 -22.57 -14.96 -14.47
C LYS A 256 -21.86 -15.28 -15.78
N LYS A 257 -21.84 -16.56 -16.13
CA LYS A 257 -21.23 -17.04 -17.38
C LYS A 257 -21.78 -16.28 -18.59
N GLY A 258 -20.88 -15.88 -19.48
CA GLY A 258 -21.20 -15.23 -20.76
C GLY A 258 -21.48 -13.73 -20.68
N GLN A 259 -21.43 -13.12 -19.50
CA GLN A 259 -21.63 -11.68 -19.35
C GLN A 259 -20.50 -10.86 -19.97
N LEU A 260 -20.87 -9.69 -20.46
CA LEU A 260 -19.94 -8.64 -20.87
C LEU A 260 -19.52 -7.84 -19.63
N VAL A 261 -18.25 -7.87 -19.32
CA VAL A 261 -17.70 -7.25 -18.11
C VAL A 261 -16.66 -6.19 -18.47
N LEU A 262 -16.71 -5.04 -17.81
CA LEU A 262 -15.66 -4.01 -17.84
C LEU A 262 -14.97 -3.93 -16.48
N ASP A 263 -13.65 -4.09 -16.47
CA ASP A 263 -12.79 -3.74 -15.33
C ASP A 263 -12.15 -2.38 -15.64
N ALA A 264 -12.73 -1.33 -15.11
CA ALA A 264 -12.25 0.04 -15.29
C ALA A 264 -11.17 0.39 -14.25
N CYS A 265 -10.08 1.04 -14.71
CA CYS A 265 -8.89 1.32 -13.92
C CYS A 265 -8.19 0.03 -13.45
N CYS A 266 -8.05 -0.96 -14.36
CA CYS A 266 -7.75 -2.36 -14.07
C CYS A 266 -6.33 -2.65 -13.54
N ALA A 267 -5.36 -1.77 -13.82
CA ALA A 267 -3.96 -2.07 -13.52
C ALA A 267 -3.64 -2.08 -12.01
N PRO A 268 -2.85 -3.03 -11.55
CA PRO A 268 -1.97 -3.95 -12.29
C PRO A 268 -2.58 -5.31 -12.69
N GLY A 269 -3.91 -5.49 -12.70
CA GLY A 269 -4.57 -6.69 -13.20
C GLY A 269 -4.93 -7.76 -12.15
N GLY A 270 -4.76 -7.46 -10.86
CA GLY A 270 -5.09 -8.41 -9.80
C GLY A 270 -6.57 -8.76 -9.74
N LYS A 271 -7.46 -7.75 -9.86
CA LYS A 271 -8.91 -7.94 -9.91
C LYS A 271 -9.37 -8.49 -11.26
N THR A 272 -8.74 -8.04 -12.36
CA THR A 272 -8.92 -8.55 -13.72
C THR A 272 -8.77 -10.08 -13.79
N GLY A 273 -7.60 -10.58 -13.34
CA GLY A 273 -7.34 -12.03 -13.28
C GLY A 273 -8.37 -12.74 -12.41
N HIS A 274 -8.72 -12.20 -11.24
CA HIS A 274 -9.70 -12.81 -10.35
C HIS A 274 -11.09 -12.95 -10.96
N ILE A 275 -11.56 -11.95 -11.71
CA ILE A 275 -12.85 -12.01 -12.44
C ILE A 275 -12.86 -13.19 -13.42
N VAL A 276 -11.78 -13.36 -14.19
CA VAL A 276 -11.68 -14.44 -15.20
C VAL A 276 -11.45 -15.80 -14.55
N GLU A 277 -10.75 -15.87 -13.41
CA GLU A 277 -10.59 -17.12 -12.63
C GLU A 277 -11.95 -17.65 -12.15
N LEU A 278 -12.83 -16.76 -11.68
CA LEU A 278 -14.11 -17.16 -11.10
C LEU A 278 -15.16 -17.56 -12.14
N ASN A 279 -15.18 -16.91 -13.29
CA ASN A 279 -16.26 -17.07 -14.25
C ASN A 279 -15.79 -16.93 -15.70
N ASN A 280 -16.43 -17.72 -16.58
CA ASN A 280 -16.23 -17.59 -18.03
C ASN A 280 -17.05 -16.38 -18.54
N VAL A 281 -16.45 -15.21 -18.51
CA VAL A 281 -17.01 -13.91 -18.95
C VAL A 281 -16.23 -13.34 -20.13
N VAL A 282 -16.82 -12.40 -20.86
CA VAL A 282 -16.11 -11.61 -21.87
C VAL A 282 -15.65 -10.31 -21.21
N LEU A 283 -14.37 -10.26 -20.84
CA LEU A 283 -13.82 -9.17 -20.03
C LEU A 283 -13.04 -8.16 -20.90
N THR A 284 -13.38 -6.88 -20.75
CA THR A 284 -12.57 -5.74 -21.19
C THR A 284 -11.87 -5.14 -19.98
N ALA A 285 -10.55 -5.05 -20.02
CA ALA A 285 -9.70 -4.45 -19.00
C ALA A 285 -9.20 -3.08 -19.51
N LEU A 286 -9.62 -2.00 -18.85
CA LEU A 286 -9.34 -0.62 -19.25
C LEU A 286 -8.41 0.06 -18.23
N ASP A 287 -7.35 0.68 -18.73
CA ASP A 287 -6.51 1.58 -17.92
C ASP A 287 -5.97 2.73 -18.80
N ASN A 288 -5.76 3.91 -18.22
CA ASN A 288 -5.28 5.07 -18.97
C ASN A 288 -3.77 5.05 -19.25
N ASP A 289 -3.01 4.21 -18.57
CA ASP A 289 -1.54 4.12 -18.67
C ASP A 289 -1.13 2.83 -19.39
N ALA A 290 -0.58 2.98 -20.61
CA ALA A 290 -0.11 1.85 -21.43
C ALA A 290 0.97 1.01 -20.71
N SER A 291 1.87 1.63 -19.93
CA SER A 291 2.91 0.91 -19.21
C SER A 291 2.35 0.05 -18.09
N ARG A 292 1.25 0.49 -17.48
CA ARG A 292 0.50 -0.27 -16.48
C ARG A 292 -0.28 -1.41 -17.12
N LEU A 293 -0.87 -1.21 -18.31
CA LEU A 293 -1.54 -2.26 -19.08
C LEU A 293 -0.62 -3.42 -19.46
N ASN A 294 0.64 -3.16 -19.82
CA ASN A 294 1.63 -4.20 -20.05
C ASN A 294 1.80 -5.15 -18.85
N ARG A 295 1.61 -4.64 -17.62
CA ARG A 295 1.64 -5.47 -16.40
C ARG A 295 0.38 -6.33 -16.28
N VAL A 296 -0.77 -5.81 -16.69
CA VAL A 296 -2.03 -6.57 -16.74
C VAL A 296 -1.88 -7.75 -17.70
N GLU A 297 -1.40 -7.50 -18.91
CA GLU A 297 -1.15 -8.53 -19.93
C GLU A 297 -0.14 -9.58 -19.46
N SER A 298 0.98 -9.13 -18.85
CA SER A 298 1.98 -10.03 -18.26
C SER A 298 1.39 -10.92 -17.17
N ASN A 299 0.52 -10.38 -16.31
CA ASN A 299 -0.18 -11.16 -15.28
C ASN A 299 -1.19 -12.14 -15.88
N LEU A 300 -1.97 -11.72 -16.86
CA LEU A 300 -2.91 -12.61 -17.55
C LEU A 300 -2.18 -13.77 -18.26
N ASN A 301 -1.08 -13.48 -18.95
CA ASN A 301 -0.25 -14.50 -19.60
C ASN A 301 0.31 -15.52 -18.57
N ARG A 302 0.84 -15.04 -17.42
CA ARG A 302 1.33 -15.90 -16.34
C ARG A 302 0.23 -16.80 -15.76
N LEU A 303 -1.00 -16.28 -15.68
CA LEU A 303 -2.18 -16.98 -15.17
C LEU A 303 -2.86 -17.88 -16.20
N HIS A 304 -2.39 -17.87 -17.47
CA HIS A 304 -3.03 -18.52 -18.62
C HIS A 304 -4.48 -18.08 -18.85
N LEU A 305 -4.75 -16.79 -18.60
CA LEU A 305 -6.06 -16.16 -18.72
C LEU A 305 -6.07 -15.17 -19.88
N THR A 306 -7.27 -14.90 -20.43
CA THR A 306 -7.45 -13.95 -21.53
C THR A 306 -8.48 -12.88 -21.17
N ALA A 307 -8.14 -11.62 -21.47
CA ALA A 307 -9.05 -10.48 -21.44
C ALA A 307 -8.67 -9.52 -22.58
N TYR A 308 -9.62 -8.71 -23.02
CA TYR A 308 -9.34 -7.65 -23.98
C TYR A 308 -8.80 -6.43 -23.25
N CYS A 309 -7.49 -6.19 -23.35
CA CYS A 309 -6.83 -5.03 -22.73
C CYS A 309 -6.92 -3.82 -23.66
N GLN A 310 -7.40 -2.70 -23.14
CA GLN A 310 -7.59 -1.46 -23.90
C GLN A 310 -7.09 -0.26 -23.12
N GLN A 311 -6.29 0.59 -23.78
CA GLN A 311 -5.92 1.88 -23.20
C GLN A 311 -7.06 2.88 -23.36
N GLY A 312 -7.43 3.57 -22.27
CA GLY A 312 -8.45 4.62 -22.29
C GLY A 312 -8.73 5.18 -20.90
N ASP A 313 -9.26 6.38 -20.88
CA ASP A 313 -9.67 7.06 -19.65
C ASP A 313 -11.12 6.67 -19.30
N ALA A 314 -11.32 6.08 -18.15
CA ALA A 314 -12.62 5.63 -17.65
C ALA A 314 -13.65 6.77 -17.53
N ALA A 315 -13.22 8.04 -17.39
CA ALA A 315 -14.11 9.20 -17.36
C ALA A 315 -14.67 9.59 -18.74
N THR A 316 -14.06 9.15 -19.83
CA THR A 316 -14.43 9.53 -21.21
C THR A 316 -14.55 8.35 -22.18
N PHE A 317 -14.26 7.14 -21.71
CA PHE A 317 -14.30 5.92 -22.50
C PHE A 317 -15.67 5.72 -23.14
N LYS A 318 -15.68 5.28 -24.39
CA LYS A 318 -16.89 4.93 -25.16
C LYS A 318 -16.81 3.48 -25.62
N ALA A 319 -17.93 2.80 -25.64
CA ALA A 319 -18.05 1.44 -26.13
C ALA A 319 -19.26 1.31 -27.05
N ASP A 320 -19.17 0.42 -28.04
CA ASP A 320 -20.24 0.16 -28.99
C ASP A 320 -21.42 -0.65 -28.43
N ARG A 321 -21.23 -1.18 -27.21
CA ARG A 321 -22.24 -1.99 -26.49
C ARG A 321 -22.15 -1.74 -24.98
N HIS A 322 -23.25 -2.00 -24.29
CA HIS A 322 -23.32 -1.87 -22.83
C HIS A 322 -22.78 -3.14 -22.17
N PHE A 323 -22.27 -2.96 -20.96
CA PHE A 323 -21.74 -4.03 -20.10
C PHE A 323 -22.79 -4.50 -19.11
N ASP A 324 -22.88 -5.82 -18.87
CA ASP A 324 -23.73 -6.40 -17.82
C ASP A 324 -23.17 -6.12 -16.43
N ARG A 325 -21.84 -6.06 -16.32
CA ARG A 325 -21.11 -5.82 -15.07
C ARG A 325 -19.98 -4.83 -15.29
N ILE A 326 -19.81 -3.91 -14.35
CA ILE A 326 -18.68 -2.99 -14.35
C ILE A 326 -18.02 -3.03 -12.98
N LEU A 327 -16.72 -3.29 -12.93
CA LEU A 327 -15.88 -3.05 -11.80
C LEU A 327 -15.23 -1.66 -11.96
N ALA A 328 -15.53 -0.76 -11.05
CA ALA A 328 -14.95 0.60 -10.99
C ALA A 328 -13.99 0.71 -9.81
N ASP A 329 -12.76 0.19 -9.96
CA ASP A 329 -11.66 0.33 -8.97
C ASP A 329 -10.97 1.67 -9.17
N VAL A 330 -11.64 2.74 -8.71
CA VAL A 330 -11.31 4.11 -9.11
C VAL A 330 -10.06 4.65 -8.41
N PRO A 331 -9.31 5.57 -9.06
CA PRO A 331 -8.22 6.30 -8.40
C PRO A 331 -8.72 7.00 -7.14
N CYS A 332 -7.96 6.90 -6.04
CA CYS A 332 -8.32 7.45 -4.75
C CYS A 332 -7.06 7.88 -3.96
N THR A 333 -7.25 8.40 -2.75
CA THR A 333 -6.12 8.77 -1.87
C THR A 333 -5.27 7.58 -1.47
N ALA A 334 -5.77 6.35 -1.59
CA ALA A 334 -5.15 5.10 -1.16
C ALA A 334 -4.88 5.05 0.37
N SER A 335 -5.70 5.77 1.13
CA SER A 335 -5.53 5.94 2.58
C SER A 335 -5.75 4.64 3.38
N GLY A 336 -6.40 3.63 2.81
CA GLY A 336 -6.62 2.33 3.44
C GLY A 336 -5.46 1.34 3.29
N ILE A 337 -4.49 1.62 2.42
CA ILE A 337 -3.36 0.71 2.11
C ILE A 337 -2.00 1.28 2.50
N VAL A 338 -1.95 2.26 3.41
CA VAL A 338 -0.73 2.98 3.79
C VAL A 338 0.36 2.08 4.38
N ARG A 339 0.02 0.93 4.96
CA ARG A 339 1.04 -0.01 5.44
C ARG A 339 1.89 -0.61 4.32
N ARG A 340 1.36 -0.64 3.06
CA ARG A 340 2.07 -1.06 1.85
C ARG A 340 2.76 0.11 1.15
N HIS A 341 2.16 1.30 1.22
CA HIS A 341 2.60 2.53 0.59
C HIS A 341 2.79 3.62 1.64
N VAL A 342 3.86 3.48 2.43
CA VAL A 342 4.14 4.31 3.62
C VAL A 342 4.34 5.79 3.31
N ASP A 343 4.75 6.09 2.09
CA ASP A 343 4.96 7.43 1.54
C ASP A 343 3.65 8.22 1.37
N ILE A 344 2.53 7.54 1.14
CA ILE A 344 1.21 8.17 0.97
C ILE A 344 0.88 9.11 2.13
N LYS A 345 1.19 8.74 3.37
CA LYS A 345 0.94 9.55 4.56
C LYS A 345 1.55 10.96 4.44
N TRP A 346 2.71 11.06 3.82
CA TRP A 346 3.52 12.28 3.74
C TRP A 346 3.38 13.02 2.41
N LEU A 347 2.93 12.32 1.36
CA LEU A 347 2.69 12.88 0.04
C LEU A 347 1.28 13.48 -0.12
N ARG A 348 0.28 12.88 0.53
CA ARG A 348 -1.11 13.36 0.45
C ARG A 348 -1.33 14.61 1.29
N ARG A 349 -2.14 15.51 0.74
CA ARG A 349 -2.67 16.69 1.43
C ARG A 349 -4.17 16.51 1.60
N GLU A 350 -4.76 17.14 2.60
CA GLU A 350 -6.21 17.08 2.81
C GLU A 350 -7.00 17.55 1.59
N THR A 351 -6.50 18.57 0.88
CA THR A 351 -7.11 19.12 -0.35
C THR A 351 -7.12 18.13 -1.52
N ASP A 352 -6.33 17.07 -1.50
CA ASP A 352 -6.33 16.07 -2.58
C ASP A 352 -7.58 15.20 -2.55
N ILE A 353 -8.23 15.03 -1.38
CA ILE A 353 -9.50 14.29 -1.25
C ILE A 353 -10.54 14.88 -2.21
N ALA A 354 -10.75 16.18 -2.19
CA ALA A 354 -11.72 16.85 -3.07
C ALA A 354 -11.42 16.64 -4.56
N LYS A 355 -10.13 16.64 -4.95
CA LYS A 355 -9.72 16.37 -6.34
C LYS A 355 -10.06 14.95 -6.77
N PHE A 356 -9.78 13.97 -5.89
CA PHE A 356 -10.14 12.57 -6.17
C PHE A 356 -11.66 12.40 -6.27
N CYS A 357 -12.44 13.02 -5.38
CA CYS A 357 -13.90 12.97 -5.44
C CYS A 357 -14.45 13.51 -6.77
N VAL A 358 -13.89 14.60 -7.31
CA VAL A 358 -14.28 15.13 -8.63
C VAL A 358 -13.96 14.13 -9.75
N GLN A 359 -12.78 13.54 -9.73
CA GLN A 359 -12.37 12.52 -10.71
C GLN A 359 -13.24 11.27 -10.62
N GLN A 360 -13.51 10.78 -9.41
CA GLN A 360 -14.36 9.61 -9.15
C GLN A 360 -15.80 9.84 -9.63
N ALA A 361 -16.35 11.04 -9.38
CA ALA A 361 -17.67 11.40 -9.86
C ALA A 361 -17.76 11.36 -11.40
N ALA A 362 -16.74 11.88 -12.10
CA ALA A 362 -16.69 11.87 -13.56
C ALA A 362 -16.59 10.42 -14.11
N ILE A 363 -15.74 9.59 -13.51
CA ILE A 363 -15.60 8.17 -13.87
C ILE A 363 -16.93 7.44 -13.65
N LEU A 364 -17.54 7.57 -12.47
CA LEU A 364 -18.78 6.88 -12.14
C LEU A 364 -19.92 7.28 -13.07
N ALA A 365 -20.05 8.58 -13.40
CA ALA A 365 -21.07 9.08 -14.31
C ALA A 365 -20.91 8.52 -15.74
N ASN A 366 -19.68 8.44 -16.26
CA ASN A 366 -19.43 7.86 -17.57
C ASN A 366 -19.68 6.34 -17.59
N LEU A 367 -19.16 5.62 -16.59
CA LEU A 367 -19.34 4.17 -16.49
C LEU A 367 -20.81 3.77 -16.34
N TRP A 368 -21.62 4.61 -15.67
CA TRP A 368 -23.06 4.41 -15.56
C TRP A 368 -23.78 4.43 -16.91
N GLN A 369 -23.34 5.28 -17.82
CA GLN A 369 -23.89 5.31 -19.19
C GLN A 369 -23.55 4.03 -19.97
N LEU A 370 -22.40 3.43 -19.71
CA LEU A 370 -21.95 2.18 -20.36
C LEU A 370 -22.60 0.92 -19.75
N LEU A 371 -23.29 1.04 -18.61
CA LEU A 371 -23.95 -0.08 -17.96
C LEU A 371 -25.29 -0.39 -18.61
N ALA A 372 -25.53 -1.67 -18.91
CA ALA A 372 -26.80 -2.15 -19.43
C ALA A 372 -27.93 -1.95 -18.41
N LYS A 373 -29.17 -1.85 -18.89
CA LYS A 373 -30.37 -1.92 -18.04
C LYS A 373 -30.40 -3.27 -17.31
N GLY A 374 -30.65 -3.28 -16.00
CA GLY A 374 -30.52 -4.45 -15.12
C GLY A 374 -29.09 -4.83 -14.77
N GLY A 375 -28.09 -4.14 -15.34
CA GLY A 375 -26.67 -4.34 -15.06
C GLY A 375 -26.28 -3.89 -13.66
N LYS A 376 -25.10 -4.33 -13.22
CA LYS A 376 -24.54 -3.97 -11.89
C LYS A 376 -23.16 -3.34 -12.02
N LEU A 377 -22.90 -2.30 -11.24
CA LEU A 377 -21.61 -1.63 -11.11
C LEU A 377 -21.14 -1.76 -9.67
N LEU A 378 -19.95 -2.32 -9.49
CA LEU A 378 -19.28 -2.35 -8.19
C LEU A 378 -18.26 -1.21 -8.16
N TYR A 379 -18.54 -0.21 -7.34
CA TYR A 379 -17.63 0.89 -7.03
C TYR A 379 -16.67 0.45 -5.92
N VAL A 380 -15.38 0.67 -6.12
CA VAL A 380 -14.31 0.25 -5.19
C VAL A 380 -13.31 1.37 -5.01
N THR A 381 -12.89 1.62 -3.77
CA THR A 381 -11.71 2.42 -3.45
C THR A 381 -10.84 1.70 -2.43
N CYS A 382 -9.56 2.01 -2.41
CA CYS A 382 -8.67 1.66 -1.32
C CYS A 382 -8.48 2.85 -0.35
N SER A 383 -9.53 3.66 -0.19
CA SER A 383 -9.61 4.78 0.76
C SER A 383 -10.39 4.41 2.01
N ILE A 384 -10.07 5.06 3.14
CA ILE A 384 -10.86 5.03 4.37
C ILE A 384 -11.58 6.36 4.60
N PHE A 385 -11.46 7.34 3.71
CA PHE A 385 -12.13 8.62 3.86
C PHE A 385 -13.55 8.58 3.29
N ASN A 386 -14.55 8.94 4.11
CA ASN A 386 -15.97 8.86 3.75
C ASN A 386 -16.34 9.70 2.52
N GLU A 387 -15.60 10.78 2.25
CA GLU A 387 -15.81 11.66 1.11
C GLU A 387 -15.63 10.91 -0.23
N GLU A 388 -14.64 10.00 -0.29
CA GLU A 388 -14.36 9.18 -1.48
C GLU A 388 -15.25 7.92 -1.53
N ASN A 389 -15.97 7.61 -0.45
CA ASN A 389 -16.66 6.36 -0.23
C ASN A 389 -18.19 6.57 -0.19
N GLN A 390 -18.87 6.38 0.95
CA GLN A 390 -20.32 6.44 1.02
C GLN A 390 -20.86 7.82 0.60
N GLN A 391 -20.21 8.93 0.95
CA GLN A 391 -20.68 10.25 0.52
C GLN A 391 -20.64 10.43 -1.01
N GLN A 392 -19.67 9.82 -1.69
CA GLN A 392 -19.61 9.82 -3.15
C GLN A 392 -20.80 9.05 -3.75
N ILE A 393 -21.15 7.91 -3.16
CA ILE A 393 -22.30 7.09 -3.59
C ILE A 393 -23.61 7.81 -3.32
N ASP A 394 -23.79 8.41 -2.14
CA ASP A 394 -24.99 9.16 -1.79
C ASP A 394 -25.25 10.30 -2.78
N GLN A 395 -24.19 11.07 -3.13
CA GLN A 395 -24.29 12.13 -4.13
C GLN A 395 -24.60 11.61 -5.54
N PHE A 396 -24.11 10.44 -5.88
CA PHE A 396 -24.42 9.78 -7.15
C PHE A 396 -25.89 9.36 -7.22
N LEU A 397 -26.40 8.72 -6.17
CA LEU A 397 -27.80 8.27 -6.08
C LEU A 397 -28.80 9.44 -6.14
N LEU A 398 -28.46 10.59 -5.56
CA LEU A 398 -29.29 11.80 -5.66
C LEU A 398 -29.46 12.32 -7.09
N LYS A 399 -28.51 12.02 -8.00
CA LYS A 399 -28.50 12.48 -9.38
C LYS A 399 -29.03 11.42 -10.38
N HIS A 400 -29.12 10.16 -9.96
CA HIS A 400 -29.44 9.02 -10.81
C HIS A 400 -30.62 8.22 -10.22
N ASN A 401 -31.85 8.62 -10.57
CA ASN A 401 -33.07 7.97 -10.10
C ASN A 401 -33.23 6.52 -10.61
N ASP A 402 -32.43 6.13 -11.61
CA ASP A 402 -32.34 4.78 -12.18
C ASP A 402 -31.29 3.91 -11.45
N ALA A 403 -30.66 4.44 -10.39
CA ALA A 403 -29.64 3.73 -9.60
C ALA A 403 -30.19 3.29 -8.24
N THR A 404 -29.94 2.04 -7.87
CA THR A 404 -30.23 1.50 -6.53
C THR A 404 -28.99 0.86 -5.95
N GLN A 405 -28.63 1.22 -4.71
CA GLN A 405 -27.55 0.54 -3.98
C GLN A 405 -28.06 -0.78 -3.41
N LEU A 406 -27.37 -1.86 -3.74
CA LEU A 406 -27.70 -3.21 -3.27
C LEU A 406 -26.89 -3.58 -2.03
N PRO A 407 -27.41 -4.49 -1.15
CA PRO A 407 -26.64 -5.06 -0.09
C PRO A 407 -25.45 -5.86 -0.64
N LEU A 408 -24.31 -5.79 0.05
CA LEU A 408 -23.14 -6.60 -0.24
C LEU A 408 -23.33 -7.97 0.42
N LEU A 409 -23.45 -9.01 -0.39
CA LEU A 409 -23.60 -10.38 0.10
C LEU A 409 -22.27 -11.11 0.02
N LEU A 410 -21.72 -11.48 1.16
CA LEU A 410 -20.58 -12.37 1.28
C LEU A 410 -21.05 -13.81 1.39
N THR A 411 -20.20 -14.78 1.03
CA THR A 411 -20.43 -16.18 1.36
C THR A 411 -20.23 -16.41 2.85
N ASN A 412 -20.94 -17.38 3.45
CA ASN A 412 -20.81 -17.74 4.87
C ASN A 412 -19.35 -17.94 5.34
N GLU A 413 -18.48 -18.39 4.45
CA GLU A 413 -17.07 -18.60 4.74
C GLU A 413 -16.29 -17.28 4.88
N LEU A 414 -16.60 -16.29 4.03
CA LEU A 414 -16.00 -14.97 4.09
C LEU A 414 -16.56 -14.11 5.23
N GLU A 415 -17.85 -14.24 5.55
CA GLU A 415 -18.51 -13.52 6.64
C GLU A 415 -17.89 -13.78 8.02
N LYS A 416 -17.31 -14.97 8.22
CA LYS A 416 -16.65 -15.33 9.50
C LYS A 416 -15.42 -14.49 9.80
N ASN A 417 -14.74 -14.01 8.78
CA ASN A 417 -13.43 -13.37 8.90
C ASN A 417 -13.41 -11.90 8.46
N ILE A 418 -14.48 -11.44 7.80
CA ILE A 418 -14.57 -10.09 7.24
C ILE A 418 -15.86 -9.41 7.70
N GLN A 419 -15.73 -8.21 8.24
CA GLN A 419 -16.86 -7.35 8.57
C GLN A 419 -16.82 -6.09 7.71
N ILE A 420 -17.89 -5.90 6.91
CA ILE A 420 -18.10 -4.69 6.12
C ILE A 420 -19.16 -3.84 6.82
N GLN A 421 -18.79 -2.61 7.17
CA GLN A 421 -19.69 -1.65 7.81
C GLN A 421 -20.08 -0.55 6.81
N HIS A 422 -21.31 -0.49 6.37
CA HIS A 422 -21.77 0.48 5.36
C HIS A 422 -20.84 0.54 4.13
N GLY A 423 -20.45 -0.62 3.62
CA GLY A 423 -19.50 -0.73 2.51
C GLY A 423 -18.02 -0.60 2.87
N GLN A 424 -17.68 -0.09 4.05
CA GLN A 424 -16.30 0.11 4.50
C GLN A 424 -15.73 -1.12 5.19
N LEU A 425 -14.61 -1.58 4.69
CA LEU A 425 -13.74 -2.57 5.30
C LEU A 425 -12.68 -1.85 6.12
N ILE A 426 -12.80 -1.88 7.45
CA ILE A 426 -11.82 -1.29 8.36
C ILE A 426 -10.54 -2.15 8.34
N PRO A 427 -9.34 -1.56 8.15
CA PRO A 427 -8.11 -2.35 8.06
C PRO A 427 -7.82 -3.11 9.36
N THR A 428 -7.41 -4.37 9.21
CA THR A 428 -7.04 -5.27 10.31
C THR A 428 -5.66 -5.88 10.06
N HIS A 429 -5.22 -6.79 10.93
CA HIS A 429 -3.99 -7.55 10.69
C HIS A 429 -4.07 -8.45 9.44
N GLN A 430 -5.27 -8.84 8.99
CA GLN A 430 -5.48 -9.75 7.85
C GLN A 430 -5.67 -9.04 6.51
N HIS A 431 -6.26 -7.83 6.50
CA HIS A 431 -6.60 -7.11 5.28
C HIS A 431 -6.40 -5.60 5.40
N ASP A 432 -6.26 -4.95 4.26
CA ASP A 432 -6.21 -3.50 4.12
C ASP A 432 -7.61 -2.87 4.23
N GLY A 433 -7.65 -1.54 4.27
CA GLY A 433 -8.89 -0.77 4.24
C GLY A 433 -9.36 -0.57 2.79
N LEU A 434 -10.59 -1.01 2.50
CA LEU A 434 -11.23 -0.82 1.19
C LEU A 434 -12.70 -0.43 1.40
N PHE A 435 -13.26 0.19 0.39
CA PHE A 435 -14.70 0.48 0.34
C PHE A 435 -15.34 -0.19 -0.87
N TYR A 436 -16.56 -0.66 -0.71
CA TYR A 436 -17.36 -1.34 -1.72
C TYR A 436 -18.78 -0.81 -1.75
N ALA A 437 -19.29 -0.50 -2.93
CA ALA A 437 -20.71 -0.21 -3.13
C ALA A 437 -21.19 -0.87 -4.44
N LEU A 438 -22.20 -1.74 -4.32
CA LEU A 438 -22.82 -2.40 -5.48
C LEU A 438 -24.05 -1.62 -5.90
N LEU A 439 -24.06 -1.11 -7.12
CA LEU A 439 -25.17 -0.35 -7.69
C LEU A 439 -25.84 -1.15 -8.80
N GLN A 440 -27.15 -1.09 -8.89
CA GLN A 440 -27.93 -1.70 -9.97
C GLN A 440 -28.69 -0.63 -10.75
N LYS A 441 -28.69 -0.74 -12.08
CA LYS A 441 -29.41 0.13 -13.00
C LYS A 441 -30.77 -0.45 -13.31
N SER A 442 -31.84 0.31 -13.13
CA SER A 442 -33.22 -0.08 -13.43
C SER A 442 -33.60 0.11 -14.93
#